data_42aee7d4b515317817f4f569fc6d55aa
#
_entry.id   42aee7d4b515317817f4f569fc6d55aa
#
_cell.length_a   1.000
_cell.length_b   1.000
_cell.length_c   1.000
_cell.angle_alpha   90.00
_cell.angle_beta   90.00
_cell.angle_gamma   90.00
#
_symmetry.space_group_name_H-M   'P 1'
#
loop_
_entity.id
_entity.type
_entity.pdbx_description
1 polymer ?
#
loop_
_entity_poly.entity_id
_entity_poly.type
_entity_poly.pdbx_seq_one_letter_code
_entity_poly.pdbx_strand_id
1 'polypeptide(L)'
;LQAAKGKKCAGTLAANVGSEFNMSFKVTVIGAGSIGFTKTLISDLLKVPEFVTCEFALTDINPHNLDMVKQVIETIVSVNRLPAKVTATTDRRAAITGARYIMSCVRVGGLEAFSTDIAIPLKYGVDQCVGDTICAGGILYGQRNIPVILDFCKDIREVAEPGALFLNYANPMAMNTWAADMYGGVNVVGLCHGV
;
A
#
# COMPACT_ATOMS: atom_id res chain seq x y z
N LEU A 1 -11.34 24.76 -51.95
CA LEU A 1 -11.27 23.69 -50.87
C LEU A 1 -9.82 23.59 -50.43
N GLN A 2 -9.47 24.32 -49.36
CA GLN A 2 -8.14 24.30 -48.74
C GLN A 2 -8.13 23.31 -47.60
N ALA A 3 -7.20 22.36 -47.64
CA ALA A 3 -6.95 21.36 -46.60
C ALA A 3 -6.27 22.02 -45.39
N ALA A 4 -6.89 21.90 -44.19
CA ALA A 4 -6.32 22.31 -42.94
C ALA A 4 -5.23 21.34 -42.52
N LYS A 5 -3.99 21.80 -42.45
CA LYS A 5 -2.84 21.05 -41.87
C LYS A 5 -2.99 20.97 -40.37
N GLY A 6 -3.18 19.76 -39.83
CA GLY A 6 -3.15 19.47 -38.40
C GLY A 6 -1.75 19.73 -37.82
N LYS A 7 -1.67 20.63 -36.85
CA LYS A 7 -0.48 20.84 -36.02
C LYS A 7 -0.32 19.67 -35.07
N LYS A 8 0.79 18.93 -35.18
CA LYS A 8 1.27 17.99 -34.19
C LYS A 8 1.68 18.76 -32.94
N CYS A 9 0.93 18.64 -31.84
CA CYS A 9 1.38 19.02 -30.52
C CYS A 9 2.26 17.91 -29.97
N ALA A 10 3.49 17.86 -30.43
CA ALA A 10 4.57 17.14 -29.72
C ALA A 10 5.29 18.16 -28.82
N GLY A 11 4.65 18.51 -27.72
CA GLY A 11 5.26 19.32 -26.65
C GLY A 11 6.09 18.42 -25.75
N THR A 12 7.39 18.54 -25.90
CA THR A 12 8.46 17.98 -25.08
C THR A 12 8.29 18.43 -23.63
N LEU A 13 7.77 17.53 -22.76
CA LEU A 13 7.74 17.69 -21.30
C LEU A 13 9.05 17.20 -20.63
N ALA A 14 10.14 17.23 -21.40
CA ALA A 14 11.45 16.74 -20.95
C ALA A 14 12.51 17.84 -20.81
N ALA A 15 12.14 19.04 -20.36
CA ALA A 15 13.13 20.10 -20.13
C ALA A 15 12.68 20.97 -18.96
N ASN A 16 13.11 20.61 -17.77
CA ASN A 16 13.39 21.38 -16.55
C ASN A 16 13.02 20.61 -15.25
N VAL A 17 13.49 19.38 -15.10
CA VAL A 17 13.66 18.79 -13.76
C VAL A 17 15.16 18.94 -13.43
N GLY A 18 15.57 20.19 -13.36
CA GLY A 18 16.93 20.57 -12.94
C GLY A 18 16.93 20.97 -11.48
N SER A 19 17.63 20.20 -10.67
CA SER A 19 18.47 20.58 -9.52
C SER A 19 17.89 20.98 -8.17
N GLU A 20 16.58 20.89 -7.84
CA GLU A 20 16.13 21.27 -6.49
C GLU A 20 15.30 20.23 -5.70
N PHE A 21 14.93 19.07 -6.27
CA PHE A 21 14.24 18.01 -5.55
C PHE A 21 15.08 16.73 -5.40
N ASN A 22 16.20 16.85 -4.66
CA ASN A 22 16.99 15.67 -4.29
C ASN A 22 16.59 15.15 -2.89
N MET A 23 15.32 15.05 -2.60
CA MET A 23 14.82 14.36 -1.41
C MET A 23 14.31 12.98 -1.82
N SER A 24 15.25 12.05 -2.05
CA SER A 24 14.92 10.64 -2.15
C SER A 24 14.41 10.17 -0.78
N PHE A 25 13.15 9.77 -0.68
CA PHE A 25 12.58 9.15 0.51
C PHE A 25 12.10 7.74 0.17
N LYS A 26 11.86 6.95 1.22
CA LYS A 26 11.44 5.57 1.08
C LYS A 26 9.96 5.41 1.36
N VAL A 27 9.26 4.70 0.47
CA VAL A 27 7.87 4.27 0.61
C VAL A 27 7.86 2.75 0.75
N THR A 28 7.35 2.25 1.85
CA THR A 28 7.22 0.80 2.08
C THR A 28 5.79 0.34 1.89
N VAL A 29 5.59 -0.78 1.19
CA VAL A 29 4.28 -1.42 1.02
C VAL A 29 4.30 -2.77 1.73
N ILE A 30 3.50 -2.92 2.79
CA ILE A 30 3.29 -4.17 3.55
C ILE A 30 2.07 -4.89 2.98
N GLY A 31 2.22 -6.16 2.62
CA GLY A 31 1.21 -6.92 1.89
C GLY A 31 1.27 -6.67 0.38
N ALA A 32 2.47 -6.40 -0.13
CA ALA A 32 2.71 -6.05 -1.52
C ALA A 32 2.39 -7.17 -2.51
N GLY A 33 2.21 -8.43 -2.05
CA GLY A 33 1.83 -9.57 -2.90
C GLY A 33 0.46 -9.43 -3.58
N SER A 34 -0.34 -8.40 -3.25
CA SER A 34 -1.56 -8.05 -3.96
C SER A 34 -1.26 -7.31 -5.26
N ILE A 35 -1.10 -8.05 -6.36
CA ILE A 35 -0.65 -7.53 -7.67
C ILE A 35 -1.48 -6.33 -8.13
N GLY A 36 -2.81 -6.45 -8.16
CA GLY A 36 -3.71 -5.40 -8.64
C GLY A 36 -3.59 -4.12 -7.82
N PHE A 37 -3.65 -4.26 -6.50
CA PHE A 37 -3.66 -3.14 -5.58
C PHE A 37 -2.30 -2.42 -5.54
N THR A 38 -1.22 -3.16 -5.33
CA THR A 38 0.15 -2.62 -5.28
C THR A 38 0.54 -1.93 -6.58
N LYS A 39 0.23 -2.56 -7.73
CA LYS A 39 0.47 -1.97 -9.05
C LYS A 39 -0.25 -0.63 -9.20
N THR A 40 -1.53 -0.58 -8.85
CA THR A 40 -2.34 0.66 -9.01
C THR A 40 -1.78 1.76 -8.12
N LEU A 41 -1.57 1.51 -6.84
CA LEU A 41 -1.04 2.50 -5.90
C LEU A 41 0.32 3.06 -6.34
N ILE A 42 1.27 2.20 -6.67
CA ILE A 42 2.61 2.67 -7.10
C ILE A 42 2.54 3.38 -8.44
N SER A 43 1.71 2.91 -9.38
CA SER A 43 1.54 3.59 -10.66
C SER A 43 0.96 5.00 -10.49
N ASP A 44 0.06 5.20 -9.53
CA ASP A 44 -0.51 6.52 -9.25
C ASP A 44 0.51 7.43 -8.54
N LEU A 45 1.27 6.90 -7.60
CA LEU A 45 2.37 7.64 -6.96
C LEU A 45 3.43 8.07 -7.99
N LEU A 46 3.81 7.21 -8.93
CA LEU A 46 4.80 7.53 -9.96
C LEU A 46 4.32 8.60 -10.98
N LYS A 47 3.06 9.00 -10.96
CA LYS A 47 2.57 10.16 -11.72
C LYS A 47 2.83 11.50 -11.03
N VAL A 48 3.15 11.47 -9.74
CA VAL A 48 3.43 12.64 -8.92
C VAL A 48 4.94 12.91 -8.94
N PRO A 49 5.40 14.10 -9.36
CA PRO A 49 6.82 14.39 -9.58
C PRO A 49 7.72 14.11 -8.37
N GLU A 50 7.22 14.34 -7.16
CA GLU A 50 7.96 14.14 -5.92
C GLU A 50 8.26 12.66 -5.62
N PHE A 51 7.48 11.74 -6.17
CA PHE A 51 7.62 10.29 -5.96
C PHE A 51 8.44 9.58 -7.03
N VAL A 52 8.78 10.22 -8.14
CA VAL A 52 9.52 9.56 -9.23
C VAL A 52 10.96 9.20 -8.86
N THR A 53 11.54 9.81 -7.82
CA THR A 53 12.89 9.54 -7.32
C THR A 53 12.91 8.67 -6.06
N CYS A 54 11.74 8.19 -5.59
CA CYS A 54 11.62 7.43 -4.36
C CYS A 54 12.20 6.01 -4.47
N GLU A 55 12.52 5.44 -3.31
CA GLU A 55 12.68 4.00 -3.15
C GLU A 55 11.33 3.39 -2.73
N PHE A 56 10.81 2.45 -3.54
CA PHE A 56 9.66 1.61 -3.19
C PHE A 56 10.16 0.28 -2.62
N ALA A 57 9.98 0.07 -1.31
CA ALA A 57 10.33 -1.16 -0.63
C ALA A 57 9.07 -2.04 -0.47
N LEU A 58 9.05 -3.17 -1.13
CA LEU A 58 7.94 -4.12 -1.13
C LEU A 58 8.19 -5.21 -0.09
N THR A 59 7.18 -5.54 0.71
CA THR A 59 7.27 -6.70 1.62
C THR A 59 5.97 -7.50 1.67
N ASP A 60 6.11 -8.81 1.65
CA ASP A 60 5.00 -9.76 1.77
C ASP A 60 5.50 -11.06 2.40
N ILE A 61 4.60 -11.81 3.03
CA ILE A 61 4.90 -13.14 3.58
C ILE A 61 5.03 -14.21 2.51
N ASN A 62 4.46 -13.98 1.30
CA ASN A 62 4.54 -14.90 0.17
C ASN A 62 5.65 -14.45 -0.79
N PRO A 63 6.81 -15.13 -0.82
CA PRO A 63 7.94 -14.72 -1.65
C PRO A 63 7.66 -14.81 -3.15
N HIS A 64 6.82 -15.76 -3.59
CA HIS A 64 6.47 -15.91 -5.00
C HIS A 64 5.63 -14.72 -5.50
N ASN A 65 4.57 -14.37 -4.78
CA ASN A 65 3.75 -13.22 -5.13
C ASN A 65 4.56 -11.92 -5.08
N LEU A 66 5.42 -11.79 -4.07
CA LEU A 66 6.29 -10.62 -3.90
C LEU A 66 7.23 -10.44 -5.09
N ASP A 67 7.85 -11.52 -5.57
CA ASP A 67 8.74 -11.47 -6.74
C ASP A 67 7.99 -11.08 -8.01
N MET A 68 6.81 -11.65 -8.23
CA MET A 68 5.96 -11.29 -9.38
C MET A 68 5.59 -9.80 -9.38
N VAL A 69 5.20 -9.26 -8.23
CA VAL A 69 4.86 -7.83 -8.11
C VAL A 69 6.08 -6.96 -8.33
N LYS A 70 7.23 -7.33 -7.77
CA LYS A 70 8.48 -6.62 -7.99
C LYS A 70 8.78 -6.49 -9.48
N GLN A 71 8.73 -7.58 -10.24
CA GLN A 71 8.98 -7.59 -11.68
C GLN A 71 8.02 -6.66 -12.45
N VAL A 72 6.72 -6.65 -12.06
CA VAL A 72 5.73 -5.76 -12.66
C VAL A 72 6.09 -4.29 -12.40
N ILE A 73 6.44 -3.92 -11.17
CA ILE A 73 6.78 -2.54 -10.84
C ILE A 73 8.10 -2.12 -11.49
N GLU A 74 9.13 -2.97 -11.48
CA GLU A 74 10.39 -2.73 -12.18
C GLU A 74 10.17 -2.50 -13.70
N THR A 75 9.26 -3.26 -14.30
CA THR A 75 8.88 -3.07 -15.70
C THR A 75 8.24 -1.70 -15.92
N ILE A 76 7.31 -1.27 -15.06
CA ILE A 76 6.68 0.06 -15.15
C ILE A 76 7.73 1.16 -15.03
N VAL A 77 8.64 1.07 -14.07
CA VAL A 77 9.73 2.03 -13.87
C VAL A 77 10.63 2.09 -15.10
N SER A 78 11.05 0.94 -15.61
CA SER A 78 11.96 0.82 -16.76
C SER A 78 11.34 1.36 -18.06
N VAL A 79 10.13 0.94 -18.39
CA VAL A 79 9.42 1.38 -19.63
C VAL A 79 9.19 2.88 -19.63
N ASN A 80 8.88 3.46 -18.48
CA ASN A 80 8.69 4.91 -18.35
C ASN A 80 9.99 5.67 -18.09
N ARG A 81 11.15 5.00 -18.02
CA ARG A 81 12.47 5.59 -17.78
C ARG A 81 12.50 6.44 -16.50
N LEU A 82 11.83 5.98 -15.43
CA LEU A 82 11.78 6.67 -14.16
C LEU A 82 13.01 6.34 -13.31
N PRO A 83 13.50 7.28 -12.51
CA PRO A 83 14.67 7.07 -11.63
C PRO A 83 14.33 6.32 -10.34
N ALA A 84 13.06 5.95 -10.11
CA ALA A 84 12.61 5.25 -8.91
C ALA A 84 13.36 3.93 -8.72
N LYS A 85 13.67 3.59 -7.47
CA LYS A 85 14.28 2.33 -7.08
C LYS A 85 13.22 1.39 -6.50
N VAL A 86 13.29 0.10 -6.85
CA VAL A 86 12.38 -0.93 -6.34
C VAL A 86 13.18 -1.99 -5.61
N THR A 87 12.83 -2.25 -4.37
CA THR A 87 13.41 -3.33 -3.55
C THR A 87 12.29 -4.25 -3.03
N ALA A 88 12.60 -5.51 -2.76
CA ALA A 88 11.65 -6.46 -2.21
C ALA A 88 12.32 -7.40 -1.22
N THR A 89 11.67 -7.65 -0.10
CA THR A 89 12.14 -8.58 0.94
C THR A 89 10.98 -9.13 1.74
N THR A 90 11.10 -10.37 2.22
CA THR A 90 10.16 -10.95 3.18
C THR A 90 10.42 -10.49 4.62
N ASP A 91 11.56 -9.84 4.87
CA ASP A 91 11.86 -9.19 6.14
C ASP A 91 11.18 -7.81 6.21
N ARG A 92 10.05 -7.77 6.92
CA ARG A 92 9.26 -6.55 7.10
C ARG A 92 10.06 -5.42 7.74
N ARG A 93 10.89 -5.73 8.74
CA ARG A 93 11.70 -4.71 9.43
C ARG A 93 12.74 -4.08 8.50
N ALA A 94 13.40 -4.90 7.70
CA ALA A 94 14.33 -4.40 6.68
C ALA A 94 13.62 -3.50 5.65
N ALA A 95 12.41 -3.86 5.23
CA ALA A 95 11.61 -3.03 4.34
C ALA A 95 11.23 -1.68 4.96
N ILE A 96 10.81 -1.66 6.24
CA ILE A 96 10.37 -0.45 6.96
C ILE A 96 11.55 0.46 7.35
N THR A 97 12.76 -0.08 7.52
CA THR A 97 13.91 0.71 7.99
C THR A 97 14.11 1.97 7.16
N GLY A 98 14.05 3.13 7.82
CA GLY A 98 14.22 4.45 7.18
C GLY A 98 13.09 4.87 6.24
N ALA A 99 11.93 4.21 6.28
CA ALA A 99 10.78 4.60 5.47
C ALA A 99 10.07 5.84 6.04
N ARG A 100 9.71 6.79 5.16
CA ARG A 100 8.90 7.96 5.49
C ARG A 100 7.41 7.68 5.40
N TYR A 101 7.00 6.86 4.44
CA TYR A 101 5.62 6.45 4.25
C TYR A 101 5.53 4.93 4.27
N ILE A 102 4.61 4.39 5.05
CA ILE A 102 4.37 2.96 5.14
C ILE A 102 2.90 2.70 4.81
N MET A 103 2.64 1.90 3.79
CA MET A 103 1.29 1.54 3.34
C MET A 103 1.03 0.08 3.72
N SER A 104 -0.13 -0.21 4.31
CA SER A 104 -0.55 -1.58 4.64
C SER A 104 -1.78 -1.97 3.83
N CYS A 105 -1.70 -3.08 3.10
CA CYS A 105 -2.80 -3.67 2.33
C CYS A 105 -2.93 -5.18 2.59
N VAL A 106 -2.79 -5.58 3.85
CA VAL A 106 -2.83 -6.99 4.26
C VAL A 106 -4.24 -7.51 4.49
N ARG A 107 -4.43 -8.80 4.27
CA ARG A 107 -5.60 -9.56 4.73
C ARG A 107 -5.12 -10.72 5.59
N VAL A 108 -5.16 -10.54 6.91
CA VAL A 108 -4.74 -11.56 7.86
C VAL A 108 -5.67 -12.78 7.81
N GLY A 109 -5.10 -13.96 7.59
CA GLY A 109 -5.85 -15.21 7.43
C GLY A 109 -6.38 -15.47 6.01
N GLY A 110 -6.16 -14.55 5.06
CA GLY A 110 -6.52 -14.75 3.67
C GLY A 110 -8.01 -14.97 3.42
N LEU A 111 -8.33 -15.62 2.31
CA LEU A 111 -9.73 -15.90 1.91
C LEU A 111 -10.39 -17.00 2.77
N GLU A 112 -9.64 -17.92 3.34
CA GLU A 112 -10.17 -18.98 4.20
C GLU A 112 -10.75 -18.40 5.50
N ALA A 113 -10.01 -17.49 6.15
CA ALA A 113 -10.52 -16.80 7.33
C ALA A 113 -11.72 -15.91 6.97
N PHE A 114 -11.70 -15.23 5.83
CA PHE A 114 -12.84 -14.44 5.37
C PHE A 114 -14.08 -15.29 5.13
N SER A 115 -13.95 -16.47 4.51
CA SER A 115 -15.06 -17.42 4.36
C SER A 115 -15.64 -17.85 5.72
N THR A 116 -14.77 -18.07 6.72
CA THR A 116 -15.18 -18.41 8.08
C THR A 116 -15.90 -17.24 8.77
N ASP A 117 -15.44 -16.02 8.59
CA ASP A 117 -16.07 -14.79 9.12
C ASP A 117 -17.50 -14.59 8.60
N ILE A 118 -17.78 -15.05 7.39
CA ILE A 118 -19.14 -15.06 6.80
C ILE A 118 -19.95 -16.26 7.31
N ALA A 119 -19.35 -17.44 7.31
CA ALA A 119 -20.07 -18.68 7.63
C ALA A 119 -20.53 -18.74 9.10
N ILE A 120 -19.80 -18.17 10.05
CA ILE A 120 -20.17 -18.17 11.47
C ILE A 120 -21.46 -17.38 11.72
N PRO A 121 -21.58 -16.09 11.34
CA PRO A 121 -22.82 -15.33 11.53
C PRO A 121 -24.01 -15.95 10.82
N LEU A 122 -23.80 -16.51 9.63
CA LEU A 122 -24.87 -17.14 8.84
C LEU A 122 -25.51 -18.32 9.57
N LYS A 123 -24.76 -19.07 10.40
CA LYS A 123 -25.33 -20.16 11.26
C LYS A 123 -26.37 -19.66 12.26
N TYR A 124 -26.31 -18.36 12.58
CA TYR A 124 -27.23 -17.69 13.51
C TYR A 124 -28.29 -16.85 12.78
N GLY A 125 -28.43 -17.01 11.48
CA GLY A 125 -29.40 -16.27 10.67
C GLY A 125 -28.99 -14.82 10.38
N VAL A 126 -27.72 -14.46 10.64
CA VAL A 126 -27.19 -13.13 10.30
C VAL A 126 -26.57 -13.20 8.90
N ASP A 127 -27.36 -12.78 7.92
CA ASP A 127 -26.90 -12.66 6.54
C ASP A 127 -26.22 -11.30 6.35
N GLN A 128 -24.97 -11.34 5.88
CA GLN A 128 -24.16 -10.15 5.64
C GLN A 128 -23.56 -10.21 4.23
N CYS A 129 -23.62 -9.11 3.48
CA CYS A 129 -23.16 -9.07 2.10
C CYS A 129 -21.63 -9.31 2.04
N VAL A 130 -20.82 -8.32 2.37
CA VAL A 130 -19.35 -8.47 2.47
C VAL A 130 -18.94 -8.65 3.93
N GLY A 131 -19.42 -7.78 4.79
CA GLY A 131 -19.30 -7.92 6.23
C GLY A 131 -17.89 -7.78 6.80
N ASP A 132 -17.01 -7.10 6.13
CA ASP A 132 -15.61 -7.01 6.53
C ASP A 132 -15.26 -5.74 7.32
N THR A 133 -16.25 -4.98 7.77
CA THR A 133 -16.04 -3.75 8.55
C THR A 133 -16.85 -3.72 9.85
N ILE A 134 -18.18 -3.47 9.81
CA ILE A 134 -18.99 -3.16 11.00
C ILE A 134 -19.99 -4.24 11.42
N CYS A 135 -20.07 -5.35 10.71
CA CYS A 135 -20.97 -6.45 11.07
C CYS A 135 -20.21 -7.56 11.83
N ALA A 136 -20.89 -8.65 12.15
CA ALA A 136 -20.33 -9.74 12.95
C ALA A 136 -19.01 -10.28 12.36
N GLY A 137 -18.95 -10.49 11.04
CA GLY A 137 -17.72 -10.90 10.36
C GLY A 137 -16.61 -9.84 10.45
N GLY A 138 -16.97 -8.56 10.38
CA GLY A 138 -16.03 -7.46 10.56
C GLY A 138 -15.40 -7.43 11.95
N ILE A 139 -16.16 -7.77 13.00
CA ILE A 139 -15.64 -7.88 14.37
C ILE A 139 -14.61 -9.03 14.45
N LEU A 140 -14.95 -10.22 13.92
CA LEU A 140 -14.03 -11.36 13.89
C LEU A 140 -12.74 -11.04 13.12
N TYR A 141 -12.88 -10.35 11.99
CA TYR A 141 -11.75 -9.90 11.19
C TYR A 141 -10.90 -8.85 11.92
N GLY A 142 -11.53 -7.88 12.60
CA GLY A 142 -10.85 -6.88 13.41
C GLY A 142 -10.04 -7.49 14.55
N GLN A 143 -10.63 -8.44 15.30
CA GLN A 143 -9.94 -9.16 16.36
C GLN A 143 -8.67 -9.89 15.86
N ARG A 144 -8.70 -10.38 14.64
CA ARG A 144 -7.55 -11.05 14.02
C ARG A 144 -6.51 -10.06 13.48
N ASN A 145 -6.94 -8.93 12.91
CA ASN A 145 -6.05 -7.95 12.29
C ASN A 145 -5.37 -7.01 13.28
N ILE A 146 -6.09 -6.52 14.28
CA ILE A 146 -5.59 -5.50 15.22
C ILE A 146 -4.24 -5.88 15.84
N PRO A 147 -4.03 -7.12 16.36
CA PRO A 147 -2.72 -7.50 16.91
C PRO A 147 -1.58 -7.37 15.88
N VAL A 148 -1.84 -7.74 14.63
CA VAL A 148 -0.85 -7.65 13.54
C VAL A 148 -0.55 -6.19 13.16
N ILE A 149 -1.57 -5.34 13.12
CA ILE A 149 -1.41 -3.90 12.87
C ILE A 149 -0.59 -3.25 13.99
N LEU A 150 -0.85 -3.60 15.25
CA LEU A 150 -0.06 -3.08 16.38
C LEU A 150 1.39 -3.56 16.35
N ASP A 151 1.64 -4.78 15.87
CA ASP A 151 3.00 -5.27 15.64
C ASP A 151 3.71 -4.50 14.51
N PHE A 152 2.98 -4.11 13.44
CA PHE A 152 3.52 -3.18 12.44
C PHE A 152 3.86 -1.82 13.06
N CYS A 153 2.99 -1.27 13.90
CA CYS A 153 3.24 0.00 14.59
C CYS A 153 4.49 -0.07 15.46
N LYS A 154 4.74 -1.21 16.11
CA LYS A 154 5.98 -1.44 16.88
C LYS A 154 7.21 -1.32 15.97
N ASP A 155 7.23 -2.03 14.84
CA ASP A 155 8.34 -1.96 13.91
C ASP A 155 8.53 -0.53 13.35
N ILE A 156 7.44 0.16 13.02
CA ILE A 156 7.48 1.54 12.51
C ILE A 156 8.18 2.46 13.53
N ARG A 157 7.80 2.39 14.81
CA ARG A 157 8.43 3.21 15.87
C ARG A 157 9.91 2.94 16.02
N GLU A 158 10.32 1.67 15.83
CA GLU A 158 11.70 1.26 16.10
C GLU A 158 12.65 1.53 14.94
N VAL A 159 12.19 1.41 13.68
CA VAL A 159 13.09 1.40 12.53
C VAL A 159 12.73 2.35 11.38
N ALA A 160 11.54 2.94 11.37
CA ALA A 160 11.16 3.91 10.34
C ALA A 160 11.81 5.29 10.57
N GLU A 161 11.68 6.19 9.58
CA GLU A 161 12.08 7.59 9.74
C GLU A 161 11.27 8.25 10.89
N PRO A 162 11.88 9.05 11.76
CA PRO A 162 11.14 9.79 12.78
C PRO A 162 10.01 10.61 12.18
N GLY A 163 8.79 10.42 12.69
CA GLY A 163 7.60 11.09 12.16
C GLY A 163 6.98 10.42 10.93
N ALA A 164 7.44 9.22 10.57
CA ALA A 164 6.86 8.44 9.47
C ALA A 164 5.33 8.34 9.55
N LEU A 165 4.68 8.34 8.39
CA LEU A 165 3.23 8.23 8.26
C LEU A 165 2.83 6.81 7.86
N PHE A 166 1.97 6.21 8.67
CA PHE A 166 1.37 4.91 8.39
C PHE A 166 0.02 5.08 7.69
N LEU A 167 -0.11 4.57 6.48
CA LEU A 167 -1.32 4.62 5.64
C LEU A 167 -1.98 3.24 5.66
N ASN A 168 -3.08 3.11 6.38
CA ASN A 168 -3.78 1.83 6.50
C ASN A 168 -4.88 1.68 5.45
N TYR A 169 -4.69 0.77 4.50
CA TYR A 169 -5.71 0.31 3.54
C TYR A 169 -6.33 -1.04 3.93
N ALA A 170 -5.83 -1.68 5.00
CA ALA A 170 -6.34 -2.99 5.43
C ALA A 170 -7.68 -2.85 6.13
N ASN A 171 -8.64 -3.72 5.78
CA ASN A 171 -9.92 -3.84 6.48
C ASN A 171 -9.78 -4.68 7.77
N PRO A 172 -10.64 -4.46 8.77
CA PRO A 172 -11.60 -3.35 8.93
C PRO A 172 -10.89 -2.00 9.13
N MET A 173 -10.96 -1.14 8.12
CA MET A 173 -10.13 0.07 8.06
C MET A 173 -10.28 0.95 9.30
N ALA A 174 -11.50 1.25 9.71
CA ALA A 174 -11.76 2.10 10.87
C ALA A 174 -11.23 1.48 12.18
N MET A 175 -11.47 0.18 12.42
CA MET A 175 -11.01 -0.51 13.63
C MET A 175 -9.48 -0.58 13.68
N ASN A 176 -8.84 -0.93 12.57
CA ASN A 176 -7.39 -1.03 12.47
C ASN A 176 -6.72 0.34 12.68
N THR A 177 -7.26 1.38 12.04
CA THR A 177 -6.73 2.75 12.16
C THR A 177 -6.92 3.28 13.57
N TRP A 178 -8.09 3.08 14.16
CA TRP A 178 -8.36 3.50 15.53
C TRP A 178 -7.44 2.78 16.52
N ALA A 179 -7.25 1.48 16.37
CA ALA A 179 -6.31 0.73 17.23
C ALA A 179 -4.85 1.23 17.06
N ALA A 180 -4.42 1.53 15.85
CA ALA A 180 -3.09 2.08 15.58
C ALA A 180 -2.91 3.47 16.18
N ASP A 181 -3.93 4.34 16.09
CA ASP A 181 -3.93 5.69 16.66
C ASP A 181 -3.87 5.64 18.20
N MET A 182 -4.77 4.87 18.82
CA MET A 182 -4.91 4.82 20.28
C MET A 182 -3.75 4.08 20.97
N TYR A 183 -3.23 3.03 20.36
CA TYR A 183 -2.30 2.10 21.00
C TYR A 183 -1.00 1.88 20.22
N GLY A 184 -0.96 2.27 18.95
CA GLY A 184 0.20 2.04 18.08
C GLY A 184 1.34 3.04 18.29
N GLY A 185 1.06 4.25 18.77
CA GLY A 185 2.07 5.31 18.98
C GLY A 185 2.76 5.72 17.67
N VAL A 186 2.03 5.76 16.57
CA VAL A 186 2.48 6.17 15.23
C VAL A 186 1.52 7.21 14.65
N ASN A 187 2.01 8.01 13.70
CA ASN A 187 1.11 8.84 12.90
C ASN A 187 0.39 7.92 11.91
N VAL A 188 -0.93 7.84 11.96
CA VAL A 188 -1.70 6.94 11.11
C VAL A 188 -2.87 7.63 10.42
N VAL A 189 -3.14 7.24 9.18
CA VAL A 189 -4.33 7.62 8.42
C VAL A 189 -4.95 6.35 7.82
N GLY A 190 -6.25 6.19 7.99
CA GLY A 190 -7.01 5.13 7.33
C GLY A 190 -7.55 5.58 5.99
N LEU A 191 -7.37 4.77 4.97
CA LEU A 191 -7.83 5.03 3.62
C LEU A 191 -8.78 3.92 3.18
N CYS A 192 -9.96 4.29 2.68
CA CYS A 192 -10.94 3.35 2.15
C CYS A 192 -10.92 3.38 0.63
N HIS A 193 -10.95 2.20 0.01
CA HIS A 193 -10.99 2.05 -1.45
C HIS A 193 -12.42 2.01 -2.02
N GLY A 194 -13.44 2.16 -1.18
CA GLY A 194 -14.85 2.18 -1.54
C GLY A 194 -15.44 3.59 -1.75
N VAL A 195 -14.60 4.59 -1.92
CA VAL A 195 -15.01 5.99 -2.14
C VAL A 195 -14.70 6.40 -3.55
#